data_9c7a4f531ef2930f2038334123c0fc68
#
_entry.id   9c7a4f531ef2930f2038334123c0fc68
#
_cell.length_a   1.000
_cell.length_b   1.000
_cell.length_c   1.000
_cell.angle_alpha   90.00
_cell.angle_beta   90.00
_cell.angle_gamma   90.00
#
_symmetry.space_group_name_H-M   'P 1'
#
loop_
_entity.id
_entity.type
_entity.pdbx_description
1 polymer ?
#
loop_
_entity_poly.entity_id
_entity_poly.type
_entity_poly.pdbx_seq_one_letter_code
_entity_poly.pdbx_strand_id
1 'polypeptide(L)'
;IPLDVTGAKIPQFMSRFKSAIDSAADAVHITTHQRVIANNLLFEEGDSLNPYLLAANERNLRNLPFIHDARIYVDTVTADEDSVDVFVITKDIWTIGIATSANFGTWYRARFFDANFLGYGQRLELNLTSFKTRDPHTGLGVNYTKNNLGGTFVDLQLGWSKINGGPKLGYENEESVFMSISRPMYLPTLRYTGGISMSLNRSINVFHIPHEDFRNYRYGLLDTWSAFSLSPDKSELRRLRKGEGVYLSGRLFRQNFFITPWQLGELYNPAYNERWFLLGAINFFRDRYYKTRYISGFGKTEDVPYGYRLSFTTGYQFTLFRHRYYAGAEFDRQFFRTQGSFGLYGVGAGSFVFQGRMEDIILRARALWYSKLLYLGHVKLRQKFYATFATALKPLFIGQQLIPNNEAGIRGFNSSVVYGHQRWILQSESTFWMPFMVLGFRFAAFVSVQIAQVAANQEPIFHQTAYAGLGGGFRIKNENTIFKTLEIRSYYYPVVPPGYQKWMIDMSNVVELRFTLPQIKVPGFIGFD
;
A
#
# COMPACT_ATOMS: atom_id res chain seq x y z
N ILE A 1 -2.43 -2.40 -30.87
CA ILE A 1 -3.91 -2.39 -30.93
C ILE A 1 -4.32 -3.73 -30.34
N PRO A 2 -5.08 -3.80 -29.22
CA PRO A 2 -5.63 -5.07 -28.78
C PRO A 2 -6.57 -5.56 -29.87
N LEU A 3 -6.40 -6.81 -30.28
CA LEU A 3 -7.37 -7.49 -31.12
C LEU A 3 -8.69 -7.54 -30.34
N ASP A 4 -9.63 -6.72 -30.75
CA ASP A 4 -11.00 -6.85 -30.30
C ASP A 4 -11.53 -8.13 -30.94
N VAL A 5 -11.76 -9.17 -30.16
CA VAL A 5 -12.32 -10.45 -30.65
C VAL A 5 -13.81 -10.27 -31.02
N THR A 6 -14.29 -9.03 -31.13
CA THR A 6 -15.64 -8.68 -31.56
C THR A 6 -15.95 -9.03 -33.02
N GLY A 7 -15.02 -9.62 -33.78
CA GLY A 7 -15.31 -10.30 -35.03
C GLY A 7 -16.04 -11.64 -34.89
N ALA A 8 -16.02 -12.28 -33.72
CA ALA A 8 -16.88 -13.42 -33.43
C ALA A 8 -18.27 -12.90 -33.05
N LYS A 9 -19.33 -13.33 -33.74
CA LYS A 9 -20.72 -12.99 -33.42
C LYS A 9 -20.97 -13.26 -31.93
N ILE A 10 -20.93 -12.19 -31.12
CA ILE A 10 -21.31 -12.27 -29.71
C ILE A 10 -22.75 -12.75 -29.68
N PRO A 11 -23.10 -13.81 -28.90
CA PRO A 11 -24.49 -14.25 -28.75
C PRO A 11 -25.37 -13.06 -28.37
N GLN A 12 -26.54 -12.93 -28.98
CA GLN A 12 -27.48 -11.81 -28.75
C GLN A 12 -27.75 -11.55 -27.27
N PHE A 13 -27.72 -12.59 -26.45
CA PHE A 13 -27.83 -12.50 -24.99
C PHE A 13 -26.67 -11.67 -24.40
N MET A 14 -25.43 -11.89 -24.81
CA MET A 14 -24.26 -11.16 -24.29
C MET A 14 -24.23 -9.71 -24.76
N SER A 15 -24.72 -9.41 -25.96
CA SER A 15 -24.84 -8.03 -26.44
C SER A 15 -25.90 -7.24 -25.68
N ARG A 16 -27.04 -7.86 -25.37
CA ARG A 16 -28.11 -7.27 -24.53
C ARG A 16 -27.65 -7.10 -23.09
N PHE A 17 -26.92 -8.06 -22.55
CA PHE A 17 -26.33 -7.97 -21.21
C PHE A 17 -25.30 -6.84 -21.13
N LYS A 18 -24.44 -6.71 -22.16
CA LYS A 18 -23.49 -5.60 -22.27
C LYS A 18 -24.21 -4.24 -22.33
N SER A 19 -25.21 -4.08 -23.21
CA SER A 19 -25.94 -2.82 -23.35
C SER A 19 -26.71 -2.46 -22.09
N ALA A 20 -27.25 -3.44 -21.36
CA ALA A 20 -27.90 -3.20 -20.07
C ALA A 20 -26.92 -2.75 -18.99
N ILE A 21 -25.72 -3.35 -18.93
CA ILE A 21 -24.65 -2.92 -18.04
C ILE A 21 -24.15 -1.52 -18.40
N ASP A 22 -23.88 -1.26 -19.69
CA ASP A 22 -23.41 0.05 -20.17
C ASP A 22 -24.44 1.15 -19.87
N SER A 23 -25.73 0.89 -20.13
CA SER A 23 -26.83 1.84 -19.84
C SER A 23 -27.03 2.08 -18.33
N ALA A 24 -26.97 1.01 -17.53
CA ALA A 24 -27.02 1.15 -16.06
C ALA A 24 -25.78 1.88 -15.52
N ALA A 25 -24.64 1.64 -16.12
CA ALA A 25 -23.39 2.31 -15.80
C ALA A 25 -23.47 3.82 -16.13
N ASP A 26 -23.91 4.17 -17.32
CA ASP A 26 -24.05 5.57 -17.75
C ASP A 26 -25.09 6.31 -16.90
N ALA A 27 -26.18 5.66 -16.49
CA ALA A 27 -27.24 6.24 -15.66
C ALA A 27 -26.78 6.59 -14.24
N VAL A 28 -25.76 5.92 -13.71
CA VAL A 28 -25.25 6.08 -12.33
C VAL A 28 -23.86 6.73 -12.33
N HIS A 29 -23.23 6.91 -13.49
CA HIS A 29 -21.93 7.55 -13.58
C HIS A 29 -22.05 9.07 -13.40
N ILE A 30 -21.49 9.55 -12.28
CA ILE A 30 -21.39 10.98 -12.00
C ILE A 30 -19.98 11.43 -12.41
N THR A 31 -19.93 12.37 -13.36
CA THR A 31 -18.65 12.96 -13.79
C THR A 31 -18.03 13.83 -12.69
N THR A 32 -16.73 13.88 -12.66
CA THR A 32 -15.99 14.73 -11.73
C THR A 32 -16.25 16.20 -12.02
N HIS A 33 -16.62 16.97 -11.01
CA HIS A 33 -16.82 18.42 -11.17
C HIS A 33 -15.51 19.10 -11.58
N GLN A 34 -15.59 20.04 -12.52
CA GLN A 34 -14.42 20.82 -12.99
C GLN A 34 -13.65 21.47 -11.84
N ARG A 35 -14.34 21.98 -10.82
CA ARG A 35 -13.72 22.55 -9.63
C ARG A 35 -12.82 21.56 -8.88
N VAL A 36 -13.14 20.26 -8.89
CA VAL A 36 -12.31 19.24 -8.26
C VAL A 36 -11.01 19.08 -9.03
N ILE A 37 -11.07 19.08 -10.37
CA ILE A 37 -9.86 19.04 -11.20
C ILE A 37 -9.03 20.30 -11.01
N ALA A 38 -9.65 21.48 -11.09
CA ALA A 38 -9.00 22.77 -10.90
C ALA A 38 -8.28 22.86 -9.53
N ASN A 39 -8.93 22.44 -8.45
CA ASN A 39 -8.31 22.38 -7.12
C ASN A 39 -7.09 21.45 -7.03
N ASN A 40 -6.93 20.51 -7.98
CA ASN A 40 -5.80 19.59 -8.03
C ASN A 40 -4.70 20.04 -9.03
N LEU A 41 -4.85 21.24 -9.61
CA LEU A 41 -3.79 21.84 -10.40
C LEU A 41 -2.73 22.44 -9.48
N LEU A 42 -1.49 22.38 -9.94
CA LEU A 42 -0.29 22.87 -9.25
C LEU A 42 0.17 24.21 -9.82
N PHE A 43 -0.60 24.79 -10.74
CA PHE A 43 -0.37 26.07 -11.41
C PHE A 43 -1.70 26.79 -11.58
N GLU A 44 -1.62 28.08 -11.72
CA GLU A 44 -2.76 28.99 -11.91
C GLU A 44 -2.59 29.78 -13.22
N GLU A 45 -3.67 30.43 -13.67
CA GLU A 45 -3.62 31.35 -14.81
C GLU A 45 -2.67 32.50 -14.51
N GLY A 46 -1.80 32.86 -15.47
CA GLY A 46 -0.77 33.87 -15.29
C GLY A 46 0.57 33.38 -14.74
N ASP A 47 0.66 32.11 -14.37
CA ASP A 47 1.94 31.53 -13.96
C ASP A 47 2.89 31.36 -15.14
N SER A 48 4.20 31.45 -14.85
CA SER A 48 5.22 31.16 -15.85
C SER A 48 5.20 29.68 -16.23
N LEU A 49 5.25 29.39 -17.54
CA LEU A 49 5.22 28.03 -18.08
C LEU A 49 6.41 27.20 -17.55
N ASN A 50 6.12 26.15 -16.82
CA ASN A 50 7.10 25.22 -16.23
C ASN A 50 6.80 23.78 -16.65
N PRO A 51 7.52 23.21 -17.64
CA PRO A 51 7.22 21.86 -18.14
C PRO A 51 7.39 20.76 -17.09
N TYR A 52 8.27 20.96 -16.09
CA TYR A 52 8.43 19.99 -14.99
C TYR A 52 7.24 20.01 -14.03
N LEU A 53 6.65 21.19 -13.78
CA LEU A 53 5.46 21.35 -12.97
C LEU A 53 4.24 20.74 -13.68
N LEU A 54 4.08 20.97 -14.98
CA LEU A 54 3.03 20.37 -15.79
C LEU A 54 3.12 18.83 -15.79
N ALA A 55 4.32 18.27 -15.96
CA ALA A 55 4.54 16.83 -15.90
C ALA A 55 4.26 16.25 -14.51
N ALA A 56 4.60 16.97 -13.43
CA ALA A 56 4.28 16.58 -12.06
C ALA A 56 2.78 16.63 -11.80
N ASN A 57 2.09 17.65 -12.33
CA ASN A 57 0.65 17.80 -12.18
C ASN A 57 -0.11 16.71 -12.97
N GLU A 58 0.30 16.41 -14.20
CA GLU A 58 -0.29 15.32 -14.98
C GLU A 58 -0.22 13.99 -14.21
N ARG A 59 0.93 13.70 -13.56
CA ARG A 59 1.08 12.53 -12.69
C ARG A 59 0.18 12.61 -11.46
N ASN A 60 0.09 13.79 -10.82
CA ASN A 60 -0.75 14.00 -9.64
C ASN A 60 -2.23 13.73 -9.98
N LEU A 61 -2.72 14.24 -11.09
CA LEU A 61 -4.09 13.97 -11.57
C LEU A 61 -4.30 12.48 -11.87
N ARG A 62 -3.35 11.78 -12.52
CA ARG A 62 -3.46 10.32 -12.73
C ARG A 62 -3.45 9.50 -11.45
N ASN A 63 -2.91 10.04 -10.36
CA ASN A 63 -2.92 9.38 -9.05
C ASN A 63 -4.25 9.51 -8.31
N LEU A 64 -5.14 10.38 -8.74
CA LEU A 64 -6.49 10.47 -8.17
C LEU A 64 -7.26 9.16 -8.42
N PRO A 65 -7.92 8.59 -7.41
CA PRO A 65 -8.53 7.26 -7.51
C PRO A 65 -9.70 7.19 -8.51
N PHE A 66 -10.25 8.31 -8.91
CA PHE A 66 -11.39 8.44 -9.84
C PHE A 66 -10.98 8.89 -11.25
N ILE A 67 -9.69 9.11 -11.51
CA ILE A 67 -9.17 9.48 -12.84
C ILE A 67 -8.48 8.28 -13.46
N HIS A 68 -8.87 7.94 -14.69
CA HIS A 68 -8.25 6.88 -15.48
C HIS A 68 -6.93 7.32 -16.11
N ASP A 69 -6.96 8.48 -16.80
CA ASP A 69 -5.80 9.08 -17.44
C ASP A 69 -5.93 10.61 -17.40
N ALA A 70 -4.80 11.29 -17.38
CA ALA A 70 -4.73 12.74 -17.43
C ALA A 70 -3.59 13.16 -18.35
N ARG A 71 -3.81 14.19 -19.16
CA ARG A 71 -2.81 14.78 -20.03
C ARG A 71 -2.92 16.29 -20.00
N ILE A 72 -1.78 16.94 -20.05
CA ILE A 72 -1.68 18.40 -20.11
C ILE A 72 -0.95 18.76 -21.42
N TYR A 73 -1.61 19.56 -22.23
CA TYR A 73 -1.09 20.04 -23.52
C TYR A 73 -0.89 21.54 -23.46
N VAL A 74 0.20 21.99 -24.06
CA VAL A 74 0.45 23.40 -24.30
C VAL A 74 0.19 23.65 -25.77
N ASP A 75 -0.73 24.56 -26.11
CA ASP A 75 -0.94 24.99 -27.46
C ASP A 75 0.10 26.06 -27.82
N THR A 76 0.89 25.75 -28.84
CA THR A 76 1.90 26.66 -29.35
C THR A 76 1.47 27.35 -30.66
N VAL A 77 0.29 27.00 -31.18
CA VAL A 77 -0.23 27.54 -32.45
C VAL A 77 -0.98 28.86 -32.18
N THR A 78 -1.70 28.91 -31.03
CA THR A 78 -2.42 30.13 -30.59
C THR A 78 -1.57 30.99 -29.65
N ALA A 79 -0.29 30.66 -29.47
CA ALA A 79 0.61 31.40 -28.62
C ALA A 79 0.84 32.83 -29.10
N ASP A 80 0.51 33.81 -28.28
CA ASP A 80 0.99 35.17 -28.44
C ASP A 80 2.45 35.27 -27.95
N GLU A 81 3.15 36.39 -28.26
CA GLU A 81 4.57 36.53 -27.89
C GLU A 81 4.86 36.27 -26.39
N ASP A 82 3.88 36.50 -25.51
CA ASP A 82 4.02 36.43 -24.06
C ASP A 82 3.12 35.41 -23.35
N SER A 83 2.23 34.69 -24.05
CA SER A 83 1.27 33.76 -23.43
C SER A 83 1.02 32.50 -24.26
N VAL A 84 0.66 31.42 -23.58
CA VAL A 84 0.30 30.13 -24.18
C VAL A 84 -0.93 29.55 -23.50
N ASP A 85 -1.79 28.89 -24.28
CA ASP A 85 -2.93 28.16 -23.76
C ASP A 85 -2.52 26.78 -23.24
N VAL A 86 -3.02 26.42 -22.05
CA VAL A 86 -2.76 25.11 -21.43
C VAL A 86 -4.07 24.35 -21.30
N PHE A 87 -4.17 23.22 -21.97
CA PHE A 87 -5.33 22.34 -21.93
C PHE A 87 -5.10 21.16 -20.99
N VAL A 88 -6.00 21.01 -20.00
CA VAL A 88 -6.00 19.88 -19.07
C VAL A 88 -7.12 18.92 -19.45
N ILE A 89 -6.75 17.74 -19.94
CA ILE A 89 -7.69 16.71 -20.38
C ILE A 89 -7.64 15.55 -19.37
N THR A 90 -8.78 15.25 -18.76
CA THR A 90 -8.93 14.12 -17.83
C THR A 90 -9.97 13.14 -18.36
N LYS A 91 -9.76 11.86 -18.09
CA LYS A 91 -10.72 10.80 -18.33
C LYS A 91 -11.11 10.17 -17.00
N ASP A 92 -12.39 10.25 -16.66
CA ASP A 92 -12.92 9.62 -15.45
C ASP A 92 -12.99 8.10 -15.59
N ILE A 93 -13.09 7.43 -14.44
CA ILE A 93 -13.31 5.99 -14.32
C ILE A 93 -14.62 5.79 -13.58
N TRP A 94 -15.29 4.67 -13.82
CA TRP A 94 -16.42 4.24 -13.01
C TRP A 94 -16.01 4.12 -11.55
N THR A 95 -16.61 4.91 -10.66
CA THR A 95 -16.14 5.13 -9.28
C THR A 95 -16.79 4.25 -8.22
N ILE A 96 -17.97 3.66 -8.54
CA ILE A 96 -18.66 2.74 -7.64
C ILE A 96 -18.01 1.37 -7.75
N GLY A 97 -17.62 0.80 -6.61
CA GLY A 97 -16.91 -0.46 -6.56
C GLY A 97 -17.34 -1.38 -5.43
N ILE A 98 -17.14 -2.67 -5.67
CA ILE A 98 -17.23 -3.73 -4.68
C ILE A 98 -15.89 -4.44 -4.62
N ALA A 99 -15.39 -4.69 -3.42
CA ALA A 99 -14.26 -5.57 -3.20
C ALA A 99 -14.68 -6.66 -2.22
N THR A 100 -14.47 -7.91 -2.59
CA THR A 100 -14.85 -9.05 -1.78
C THR A 100 -13.62 -9.89 -1.47
N SER A 101 -13.60 -10.52 -0.32
CA SER A 101 -12.66 -11.58 0.02
C SER A 101 -13.33 -12.58 0.94
N ALA A 102 -12.99 -13.84 0.76
CA ALA A 102 -13.61 -14.93 1.52
C ALA A 102 -12.60 -16.05 1.73
N ASN A 103 -12.70 -16.71 2.86
CA ASN A 103 -12.21 -18.06 3.05
C ASN A 103 -13.45 -18.94 3.18
N PHE A 104 -13.69 -19.77 2.16
CA PHE A 104 -14.91 -20.57 2.08
C PHE A 104 -15.09 -21.43 3.33
N GLY A 105 -16.17 -21.15 4.05
CA GLY A 105 -16.54 -21.87 5.25
C GLY A 105 -16.24 -21.17 6.57
N THR A 106 -15.36 -20.16 6.61
CA THR A 106 -14.94 -19.51 7.87
C THR A 106 -15.28 -18.02 7.95
N TRP A 107 -15.01 -17.26 6.90
CA TRP A 107 -15.28 -15.82 6.93
C TRP A 107 -15.52 -15.24 5.54
N TYR A 108 -16.28 -14.13 5.50
CA TYR A 108 -16.57 -13.32 4.33
C TYR A 108 -16.33 -11.84 4.66
N ARG A 109 -15.81 -11.09 3.69
CA ARG A 109 -15.69 -9.62 3.74
C ARG A 109 -16.21 -9.04 2.45
N ALA A 110 -17.03 -8.01 2.56
CA ALA A 110 -17.48 -7.20 1.43
C ALA A 110 -17.22 -5.73 1.75
N ARG A 111 -16.74 -5.01 0.76
CA ARG A 111 -16.50 -3.58 0.83
C ARG A 111 -17.21 -2.94 -0.35
N PHE A 112 -18.15 -2.07 -0.07
CA PHE A 112 -18.86 -1.24 -1.04
C PHE A 112 -18.30 0.17 -0.94
N PHE A 113 -18.03 0.81 -2.05
CA PHE A 113 -17.51 2.17 -2.03
C PHE A 113 -17.83 2.93 -3.30
N ASP A 114 -17.92 4.25 -3.15
CA ASP A 114 -17.84 5.20 -4.24
C ASP A 114 -16.60 6.07 -4.01
N ALA A 115 -15.68 6.09 -4.98
CA ALA A 115 -14.42 6.83 -4.87
C ALA A 115 -14.54 8.29 -5.29
N ASN A 116 -15.67 8.69 -5.86
CA ASN A 116 -15.97 10.06 -6.29
C ASN A 116 -17.41 10.42 -5.96
N PHE A 117 -17.81 10.18 -4.72
CA PHE A 117 -19.19 10.36 -4.27
C PHE A 117 -19.72 11.74 -4.65
N LEU A 118 -20.81 11.74 -5.41
CA LEU A 118 -21.44 12.93 -6.01
C LEU A 118 -20.51 13.79 -6.90
N GLY A 119 -19.42 13.25 -7.45
CA GLY A 119 -18.49 13.99 -8.30
C GLY A 119 -17.54 14.95 -7.60
N TYR A 120 -17.56 15.00 -6.26
CA TYR A 120 -16.78 15.96 -5.47
C TYR A 120 -15.39 15.47 -5.05
N GLY A 121 -14.88 14.38 -5.64
CA GLY A 121 -13.55 13.83 -5.31
C GLY A 121 -13.44 13.34 -3.87
N GLN A 122 -14.55 12.85 -3.31
CA GLN A 122 -14.62 12.27 -1.97
C GLN A 122 -15.00 10.80 -2.03
N ARG A 123 -14.47 9.99 -1.12
CA ARG A 123 -14.73 8.55 -1.06
C ARG A 123 -15.60 8.23 0.15
N LEU A 124 -16.67 7.51 -0.10
CA LEU A 124 -17.48 6.89 0.95
C LEU A 124 -17.32 5.36 0.84
N GLU A 125 -17.14 4.68 1.96
CA GLU A 125 -16.88 3.25 2.00
C GLU A 125 -17.65 2.58 3.14
N LEU A 126 -18.36 1.49 2.83
CA LEU A 126 -19.05 0.60 3.76
C LEU A 126 -18.33 -0.75 3.77
N ASN A 127 -17.89 -1.21 4.92
CA ASN A 127 -17.24 -2.49 5.12
C ASN A 127 -18.18 -3.43 5.90
N LEU A 128 -18.39 -4.61 5.35
CA LEU A 128 -19.14 -5.70 5.99
C LEU A 128 -18.20 -6.88 6.19
N THR A 129 -18.21 -7.46 7.38
CA THR A 129 -17.48 -8.69 7.67
C THR A 129 -18.40 -9.70 8.31
N SER A 130 -18.19 -10.98 8.03
CA SER A 130 -18.90 -12.07 8.68
C SER A 130 -17.89 -13.16 9.01
N PHE A 131 -17.91 -13.64 10.27
CA PHE A 131 -17.05 -14.70 10.77
C PHE A 131 -17.90 -15.70 11.55
N LYS A 132 -17.89 -16.96 11.13
CA LYS A 132 -18.69 -18.01 11.78
C LYS A 132 -18.34 -18.27 13.25
N THR A 133 -17.08 -18.00 13.60
CA THR A 133 -16.54 -18.27 14.96
C THR A 133 -16.74 -17.13 15.95
N ARG A 134 -17.41 -16.05 15.55
CA ARG A 134 -17.60 -14.85 16.40
C ARG A 134 -19.06 -14.64 16.75
N ASP A 135 -19.33 -14.01 17.88
CA ASP A 135 -20.67 -13.53 18.25
C ASP A 135 -20.53 -12.07 18.75
N PRO A 136 -21.16 -11.07 18.07
CA PRO A 136 -21.94 -11.24 16.84
C PRO A 136 -21.08 -11.67 15.64
N HIS A 137 -21.64 -12.48 14.76
CA HIS A 137 -20.95 -12.96 13.55
C HIS A 137 -20.56 -11.83 12.60
N THR A 138 -21.31 -10.72 12.61
CA THR A 138 -21.18 -9.61 11.66
C THR A 138 -20.47 -8.42 12.26
N GLY A 139 -19.56 -7.83 11.49
CA GLY A 139 -18.92 -6.56 11.78
C GLY A 139 -19.24 -5.53 10.69
N LEU A 140 -19.30 -4.28 11.09
CA LEU A 140 -19.61 -3.12 10.25
C LEU A 140 -18.54 -2.07 10.36
N GLY A 141 -18.22 -1.38 9.27
CA GLY A 141 -17.35 -0.21 9.27
C GLY A 141 -17.76 0.79 8.21
N VAL A 142 -17.61 2.07 8.51
CA VAL A 142 -17.85 3.19 7.59
C VAL A 142 -16.60 4.05 7.56
N ASN A 143 -16.13 4.38 6.35
CA ASN A 143 -15.00 5.27 6.15
C ASN A 143 -15.39 6.38 5.16
N TYR A 144 -15.00 7.59 5.50
CA TYR A 144 -15.10 8.75 4.63
C TYR A 144 -13.69 9.30 4.40
N THR A 145 -13.36 9.58 3.14
CA THR A 145 -12.08 10.22 2.79
C THR A 145 -12.34 11.38 1.83
N LYS A 146 -11.82 12.54 2.15
CA LYS A 146 -11.77 13.70 1.27
C LYS A 146 -10.32 14.04 0.99
N ASN A 147 -9.89 13.80 -0.23
CA ASN A 147 -8.58 14.24 -0.68
C ASN A 147 -8.64 15.71 -1.08
N ASN A 148 -7.58 16.44 -0.79
CA ASN A 148 -7.43 17.84 -1.17
C ASN A 148 -8.62 18.73 -0.77
N LEU A 149 -8.72 19.01 0.51
CA LEU A 149 -9.73 19.92 1.07
C LEU A 149 -9.58 21.33 0.45
N GLY A 150 -10.51 21.70 -0.44
CA GLY A 150 -10.59 23.05 -1.00
C GLY A 150 -9.34 23.54 -1.76
N GLY A 151 -8.51 22.66 -2.32
CA GLY A 151 -7.29 23.04 -3.04
C GLY A 151 -6.04 23.17 -2.16
N THR A 152 -6.14 22.90 -0.85
CA THR A 152 -5.02 23.03 0.11
C THR A 152 -4.04 21.84 0.07
N PHE A 153 -4.37 20.80 -0.68
CA PHE A 153 -3.67 19.49 -0.69
C PHE A 153 -3.62 18.82 0.69
N VAL A 154 -4.58 19.14 1.55
CA VAL A 154 -4.78 18.47 2.83
C VAL A 154 -5.85 17.39 2.66
N ASP A 155 -5.54 16.19 3.07
CA ASP A 155 -6.43 15.04 3.06
C ASP A 155 -7.06 14.87 4.43
N LEU A 156 -8.38 14.57 4.46
CA LEU A 156 -9.14 14.22 5.65
C LEU A 156 -9.66 12.79 5.52
N GLN A 157 -9.49 12.00 6.56
CA GLN A 157 -10.09 10.69 6.69
C GLN A 157 -10.81 10.58 8.04
N LEU A 158 -12.05 10.10 8.00
CA LEU A 158 -12.86 9.79 9.18
C LEU A 158 -13.35 8.36 9.08
N GLY A 159 -13.43 7.66 10.18
CA GLY A 159 -13.95 6.31 10.16
C GLY A 159 -14.43 5.81 11.50
N TRP A 160 -15.34 4.84 11.40
CA TRP A 160 -15.81 4.03 12.50
C TRP A 160 -15.86 2.57 12.06
N SER A 161 -15.45 1.66 12.92
CA SER A 161 -15.53 0.23 12.66
C SER A 161 -15.86 -0.54 13.92
N LYS A 162 -16.64 -1.61 13.77
CA LYS A 162 -16.93 -2.58 14.80
C LYS A 162 -16.54 -3.96 14.32
N ILE A 163 -15.82 -4.70 15.17
CA ILE A 163 -15.30 -6.05 14.87
C ILE A 163 -14.35 -6.03 13.66
N ASN A 164 -13.38 -5.11 13.65
CA ASN A 164 -12.35 -4.98 12.61
C ASN A 164 -12.92 -4.85 11.18
N GLY A 165 -14.09 -4.23 11.04
CA GLY A 165 -14.68 -3.94 9.74
C GLY A 165 -14.01 -2.81 8.98
N GLY A 166 -13.24 -1.95 9.67
CA GLY A 166 -12.47 -0.84 9.13
C GLY A 166 -10.96 -1.08 9.13
N PRO A 167 -10.15 -0.02 9.13
CA PRO A 167 -8.71 -0.10 9.32
C PRO A 167 -8.37 -0.82 10.62
N LYS A 168 -7.42 -1.74 10.55
CA LYS A 168 -6.99 -2.50 11.73
C LYS A 168 -6.04 -1.64 12.54
N LEU A 169 -6.52 -1.07 13.65
CA LEU A 169 -5.76 -0.19 14.53
C LEU A 169 -5.26 -0.90 15.80
N GLY A 170 -5.86 -2.04 16.16
CA GLY A 170 -5.60 -2.71 17.41
C GLY A 170 -5.17 -4.16 17.30
N TYR A 171 -5.17 -4.82 18.42
CA TYR A 171 -4.56 -6.14 18.66
C TYR A 171 -5.56 -7.29 18.58
N GLU A 172 -6.82 -7.03 18.92
CA GLU A 172 -7.89 -8.03 18.95
C GLU A 172 -9.12 -7.56 18.13
N ASN A 173 -10.28 -8.12 18.42
CA ASN A 173 -11.52 -7.62 17.83
C ASN A 173 -11.92 -6.32 18.52
N GLU A 174 -11.97 -5.25 17.77
CA GLU A 174 -12.15 -3.91 18.30
C GLU A 174 -13.31 -3.17 17.69
N GLU A 175 -13.87 -2.26 18.47
CA GLU A 175 -14.55 -1.09 17.96
C GLU A 175 -13.59 0.09 17.96
N SER A 176 -13.57 0.84 16.88
CA SER A 176 -12.65 1.96 16.67
C SER A 176 -13.37 3.14 16.03
N VAL A 177 -13.09 4.34 16.55
CA VAL A 177 -13.39 5.62 15.88
C VAL A 177 -12.07 6.29 15.62
N PHE A 178 -11.85 6.79 14.40
CA PHE A 178 -10.59 7.44 14.07
C PHE A 178 -10.78 8.64 13.13
N MET A 179 -9.82 9.54 13.22
CA MET A 179 -9.65 10.69 12.34
C MET A 179 -8.19 10.81 11.93
N SER A 180 -7.95 11.14 10.67
CA SER A 180 -6.63 11.48 10.18
C SER A 180 -6.70 12.70 9.28
N ILE A 181 -5.80 13.65 9.50
CA ILE A 181 -5.59 14.82 8.65
C ILE A 181 -4.13 14.79 8.24
N SER A 182 -3.85 14.87 6.94
CA SER A 182 -2.49 14.86 6.44
C SER A 182 -2.32 15.72 5.21
N ARG A 183 -1.17 16.34 5.08
CA ARG A 183 -0.72 16.98 3.85
C ARG A 183 0.41 16.15 3.27
N PRO A 184 0.13 15.26 2.31
CA PRO A 184 1.16 14.42 1.70
C PRO A 184 2.14 15.28 0.87
N MET A 185 3.33 14.75 0.62
CA MET A 185 4.25 15.39 -0.31
C MET A 185 3.82 15.08 -1.75
N TYR A 186 3.21 16.04 -2.42
CA TYR A 186 2.79 15.95 -3.84
C TYR A 186 3.82 16.55 -4.80
N LEU A 187 4.76 17.36 -4.28
CA LEU A 187 5.89 17.91 -5.01
C LEU A 187 7.19 17.81 -4.20
N PRO A 188 8.34 17.53 -4.82
CA PRO A 188 9.63 17.51 -4.14
C PRO A 188 10.11 18.91 -3.68
N THR A 189 9.40 19.96 -4.09
CA THR A 189 9.73 21.36 -3.75
C THR A 189 8.98 21.88 -2.55
N LEU A 190 8.01 21.11 -2.01
CA LEU A 190 7.25 21.53 -0.85
C LEU A 190 8.16 21.86 0.32
N ARG A 191 7.89 22.99 0.98
CA ARG A 191 8.64 23.38 2.18
C ARG A 191 8.19 22.62 3.41
N TYR A 192 6.90 22.25 3.48
CA TYR A 192 6.29 21.66 4.65
C TYR A 192 5.29 20.55 4.28
N THR A 193 5.35 19.44 5.00
CA THR A 193 4.40 18.33 4.93
C THR A 193 4.23 17.74 6.33
N GLY A 194 3.11 17.04 6.59
CA GLY A 194 2.86 16.47 7.90
C GLY A 194 1.48 15.87 8.02
N GLY A 195 1.18 15.34 9.20
CA GLY A 195 -0.12 14.76 9.48
C GLY A 195 -0.34 14.51 10.96
N ILE A 196 -1.61 14.35 11.30
CA ILE A 196 -2.08 13.97 12.62
C ILE A 196 -3.15 12.90 12.47
N SER A 197 -3.05 11.84 13.26
CA SER A 197 -4.03 10.76 13.32
C SER A 197 -4.39 10.49 14.77
N MET A 198 -5.67 10.32 15.03
CA MET A 198 -6.21 10.03 16.36
C MET A 198 -7.20 8.88 16.27
N SER A 199 -7.24 8.02 17.29
CA SER A 199 -8.27 7.00 17.41
C SER A 199 -8.63 6.71 18.87
N LEU A 200 -9.87 6.27 19.06
CA LEU A 200 -10.35 5.68 20.29
C LEU A 200 -10.77 4.24 20.00
N ASN A 201 -10.25 3.31 20.75
CA ASN A 201 -10.37 1.89 20.49
C ASN A 201 -10.81 1.17 21.76
N ARG A 202 -11.68 0.16 21.62
CA ARG A 202 -12.06 -0.74 22.70
C ARG A 202 -12.15 -2.18 22.22
N SER A 203 -11.75 -3.14 23.03
CA SER A 203 -11.91 -4.57 22.78
C SER A 203 -13.37 -5.00 22.82
N ILE A 204 -13.72 -6.03 22.03
CA ILE A 204 -15.04 -6.66 22.02
C ILE A 204 -14.84 -8.16 22.26
N ASN A 205 -15.52 -8.70 23.26
CA ASN A 205 -15.50 -10.13 23.55
C ASN A 205 -16.43 -10.90 22.60
N VAL A 206 -15.93 -11.19 21.41
CA VAL A 206 -16.69 -11.90 20.35
C VAL A 206 -16.62 -13.42 20.46
N PHE A 207 -15.86 -13.94 21.41
CA PHE A 207 -15.70 -15.39 21.65
C PHE A 207 -16.33 -15.84 22.97
N HIS A 208 -17.00 -14.92 23.69
CA HIS A 208 -17.58 -15.16 25.02
C HIS A 208 -16.55 -15.75 26.01
N ILE A 209 -15.30 -15.28 25.91
CA ILE A 209 -14.26 -15.64 26.86
C ILE A 209 -14.70 -15.20 28.26
N PRO A 210 -14.54 -16.04 29.31
CA PRO A 210 -14.83 -15.64 30.70
C PRO A 210 -14.20 -14.29 31.05
N HIS A 211 -14.87 -13.50 31.88
CA HIS A 211 -14.46 -12.13 32.18
C HIS A 211 -13.03 -12.05 32.75
N GLU A 212 -12.63 -13.05 33.49
CA GLU A 212 -11.29 -13.22 34.08
C GLU A 212 -10.18 -13.45 33.04
N ASP A 213 -10.53 -14.08 31.90
CA ASP A 213 -9.58 -14.42 30.84
C ASP A 213 -9.65 -13.44 29.67
N PHE A 214 -10.73 -12.65 29.58
CA PHE A 214 -10.93 -11.70 28.49
C PHE A 214 -10.05 -10.47 28.68
N ARG A 215 -9.24 -10.16 27.68
CA ARG A 215 -8.42 -8.94 27.63
C ARG A 215 -9.28 -7.71 27.35
N ASN A 216 -10.01 -7.26 28.37
CA ASN A 216 -10.79 -6.05 28.28
C ASN A 216 -9.87 -4.83 28.30
N TYR A 217 -9.91 -4.02 27.25
CA TYR A 217 -9.11 -2.79 27.19
C TYR A 217 -9.83 -1.67 26.45
N ARG A 218 -9.43 -0.46 26.78
CA ARG A 218 -9.80 0.76 26.05
C ARG A 218 -8.59 1.67 25.97
N TYR A 219 -8.24 2.15 24.78
CA TYR A 219 -7.11 3.06 24.59
C TYR A 219 -7.39 4.14 23.59
N GLY A 220 -6.66 5.27 23.72
CA GLY A 220 -6.53 6.33 22.76
C GLY A 220 -5.17 6.28 22.09
N LEU A 221 -5.11 6.64 20.83
CA LEU A 221 -3.91 6.77 20.03
C LEU A 221 -3.82 8.16 19.45
N LEU A 222 -2.64 8.78 19.57
CA LEU A 222 -2.26 10.01 18.89
C LEU A 222 -0.97 9.76 18.14
N ASP A 223 -0.96 10.06 16.86
CA ASP A 223 0.21 9.98 15.99
C ASP A 223 0.31 11.28 15.19
N THR A 224 1.33 12.07 15.44
CA THR A 224 1.56 13.31 14.73
C THR A 224 2.99 13.37 14.21
N TRP A 225 3.14 13.85 12.97
CA TRP A 225 4.45 14.01 12.35
C TRP A 225 4.48 15.25 11.47
N SER A 226 5.66 15.77 11.29
CA SER A 226 5.90 16.88 10.37
C SER A 226 7.27 16.74 9.72
N ALA A 227 7.42 17.32 8.54
CA ALA A 227 8.71 17.40 7.87
C ALA A 227 8.88 18.75 7.19
N PHE A 228 10.09 19.26 7.26
CA PHE A 228 10.49 20.56 6.74
C PHE A 228 11.67 20.42 5.79
N SER A 229 11.62 21.11 4.65
CA SER A 229 12.68 21.09 3.63
C SER A 229 13.91 21.87 4.07
N LEU A 230 15.06 21.20 4.09
CA LEU A 230 16.38 21.79 4.29
C LEU A 230 17.12 22.04 2.97
N SER A 231 16.46 21.85 1.82
CA SER A 231 17.10 21.94 0.51
C SER A 231 17.71 23.34 0.29
N PRO A 232 19.02 23.45 0.04
CA PRO A 232 19.72 24.73 -0.08
C PRO A 232 19.40 25.47 -1.39
N ASP A 233 18.93 24.74 -2.41
CA ASP A 233 18.65 25.34 -3.72
C ASP A 233 17.36 26.16 -3.67
N LYS A 234 17.49 27.47 -3.82
CA LYS A 234 16.36 28.41 -3.81
C LYS A 234 15.55 28.38 -5.12
N SER A 235 16.14 27.89 -6.21
CA SER A 235 15.46 27.79 -7.52
C SER A 235 14.51 26.60 -7.54
N GLU A 236 13.22 26.88 -7.53
CA GLU A 236 12.17 25.85 -7.63
C GLU A 236 12.29 25.05 -8.91
N LEU A 237 12.55 25.71 -10.04
CA LEU A 237 12.74 25.06 -11.34
C LEU A 237 13.87 24.01 -11.30
N ARG A 238 15.01 24.35 -10.65
CA ARG A 238 16.13 23.44 -10.52
C ARG A 238 15.79 22.25 -9.63
N ARG A 239 15.06 22.47 -8.54
CA ARG A 239 14.61 21.43 -7.61
C ARG A 239 13.64 20.47 -8.31
N LEU A 240 12.65 20.98 -9.04
CA LEU A 240 11.72 20.17 -9.84
C LEU A 240 12.45 19.34 -10.90
N ARG A 241 13.40 19.96 -11.63
CA ARG A 241 14.19 19.26 -12.66
C ARG A 241 15.03 18.13 -12.09
N LYS A 242 15.67 18.35 -10.94
CA LYS A 242 16.52 17.34 -10.28
C LYS A 242 15.71 16.27 -9.57
N GLY A 243 14.51 16.61 -9.06
CA GLY A 243 13.67 15.73 -8.23
C GLY A 243 14.33 15.41 -6.88
N GLU A 244 15.24 16.27 -6.39
CA GLU A 244 16.02 16.04 -5.17
C GLU A 244 15.45 16.85 -4.01
N GLY A 245 15.56 16.30 -2.79
CA GLY A 245 15.20 16.99 -1.58
C GLY A 245 15.94 16.47 -0.35
N VAL A 246 16.11 17.37 0.60
CA VAL A 246 16.60 17.05 1.95
C VAL A 246 15.56 17.56 2.94
N TYR A 247 15.11 16.69 3.83
CA TYR A 247 14.06 17.02 4.80
C TYR A 247 14.46 16.59 6.20
N LEU A 248 14.22 17.47 7.14
CA LEU A 248 14.19 17.15 8.56
C LEU A 248 12.75 16.83 8.94
N SER A 249 12.54 15.73 9.63
CA SER A 249 11.21 15.29 10.06
C SER A 249 11.20 14.92 11.53
N GLY A 250 10.05 15.12 12.17
CA GLY A 250 9.80 14.73 13.55
C GLY A 250 8.47 13.98 13.66
N ARG A 251 8.37 13.06 14.61
CA ARG A 251 7.15 12.31 14.93
C ARG A 251 7.01 12.11 16.42
N LEU A 252 5.82 12.41 16.92
CA LEU A 252 5.36 12.06 18.25
C LEU A 252 4.23 11.04 18.13
N PHE A 253 4.40 9.92 18.80
CA PHE A 253 3.38 8.90 18.91
C PHE A 253 3.06 8.67 20.40
N ARG A 254 1.78 8.57 20.74
CA ARG A 254 1.31 8.24 22.08
C ARG A 254 0.15 7.25 22.00
N GLN A 255 0.28 6.18 22.77
CA GLN A 255 -0.77 5.21 23.05
C GLN A 255 -1.02 5.21 24.56
N ASN A 256 -2.24 5.56 24.94
CA ASN A 256 -2.65 5.71 26.35
C ASN A 256 -3.82 4.79 26.62
N PHE A 257 -3.69 3.92 27.63
CA PHE A 257 -4.73 3.00 28.03
C PHE A 257 -5.60 3.64 29.11
N PHE A 258 -6.91 3.73 28.88
CA PHE A 258 -7.93 4.11 29.85
C PHE A 258 -8.37 2.90 30.69
N ILE A 259 -8.35 1.72 30.06
CA ILE A 259 -8.54 0.41 30.67
C ILE A 259 -7.40 -0.46 30.16
N THR A 260 -6.53 -0.89 31.06
CA THR A 260 -5.41 -1.79 30.73
C THR A 260 -5.86 -3.23 30.94
N PRO A 261 -5.66 -4.13 29.98
CA PRO A 261 -6.03 -5.54 30.15
C PRO A 261 -5.13 -6.18 31.19
N TRP A 262 -5.70 -7.11 31.92
CA TRP A 262 -4.95 -7.89 32.88
C TRP A 262 -3.93 -8.80 32.19
N GLN A 263 -2.70 -8.88 32.70
CA GLN A 263 -1.60 -9.62 32.10
C GLN A 263 -0.73 -10.25 33.18
N LEU A 264 -0.47 -11.55 33.07
CA LEU A 264 0.40 -12.27 33.98
C LEU A 264 1.41 -13.15 33.25
N GLY A 265 2.63 -13.22 33.80
CA GLY A 265 3.67 -14.19 33.47
C GLY A 265 3.98 -14.26 31.98
N GLU A 266 3.95 -15.45 31.42
CA GLU A 266 4.25 -15.71 29.98
C GLU A 266 3.25 -15.09 29.01
N LEU A 267 2.05 -14.71 29.48
CA LEU A 267 1.02 -14.03 28.69
C LEU A 267 1.24 -12.52 28.59
N TYR A 268 2.30 -12.01 29.21
CA TYR A 268 2.62 -10.59 29.14
C TYR A 268 2.95 -10.15 27.72
N ASN A 269 2.18 -9.20 27.20
CA ASN A 269 2.41 -8.58 25.90
C ASN A 269 2.58 -7.07 26.09
N PRO A 270 3.78 -6.51 25.83
CA PRO A 270 4.06 -5.09 26.03
C PRO A 270 3.24 -4.17 25.13
N ALA A 271 2.61 -4.71 24.08
CA ALA A 271 1.73 -3.95 23.19
C ALA A 271 0.48 -3.41 23.92
N TYR A 272 0.05 -4.06 25.01
CA TYR A 272 -1.09 -3.62 25.85
C TYR A 272 -0.71 -2.64 26.96
N ASN A 273 0.48 -2.05 26.90
CA ASN A 273 0.91 -1.03 27.84
C ASN A 273 0.97 0.35 27.20
N GLU A 274 0.91 1.36 28.06
CA GLU A 274 1.17 2.73 27.65
C GLU A 274 2.56 2.83 27.02
N ARG A 275 2.62 3.52 25.91
CA ARG A 275 3.88 3.83 25.23
C ARG A 275 3.80 5.15 24.50
N TRP A 276 4.89 5.86 24.48
CA TRP A 276 5.06 6.98 23.59
C TRP A 276 6.50 7.03 23.09
N PHE A 277 6.69 7.67 21.98
CA PHE A 277 8.01 7.91 21.45
C PHE A 277 8.07 9.25 20.72
N LEU A 278 9.26 9.82 20.76
CA LEU A 278 9.64 11.00 20.00
C LEU A 278 10.80 10.61 19.09
N LEU A 279 10.59 10.73 17.77
CA LEU A 279 11.59 10.41 16.76
C LEU A 279 11.86 11.62 15.88
N GLY A 280 13.13 11.79 15.53
CA GLY A 280 13.59 12.71 14.49
C GLY A 280 14.21 11.92 13.35
N ALA A 281 14.12 12.41 12.12
CA ALA A 281 14.84 11.83 11.00
C ALA A 281 15.28 12.89 10.00
N ILE A 282 16.43 12.62 9.36
CA ILE A 282 16.87 13.36 8.19
C ILE A 282 16.74 12.45 6.98
N ASN A 283 16.10 12.97 5.92
CA ASN A 283 15.79 12.24 4.71
C ASN A 283 16.44 12.93 3.51
N PHE A 284 17.18 12.15 2.74
CA PHE A 284 17.74 12.55 1.46
C PHE A 284 17.08 11.71 0.38
N PHE A 285 16.57 12.32 -0.66
CA PHE A 285 15.99 11.59 -1.76
C PHE A 285 16.25 12.25 -3.11
N ARG A 286 16.19 11.41 -4.15
CA ARG A 286 16.04 11.81 -5.54
C ARG A 286 14.91 10.96 -6.12
N ASP A 287 13.93 11.62 -6.75
CA ASP A 287 12.76 10.97 -7.28
C ASP A 287 12.45 11.49 -8.67
N ARG A 288 12.62 10.63 -9.65
CA ARG A 288 12.29 10.85 -11.05
C ARG A 288 11.35 9.75 -11.51
N TYR A 289 10.62 9.98 -12.60
CA TYR A 289 9.61 9.05 -13.08
C TYR A 289 9.84 8.68 -14.53
N TYR A 290 9.55 7.41 -14.81
CA TYR A 290 9.53 6.85 -16.16
C TYR A 290 8.14 6.30 -16.44
N LYS A 291 7.56 6.69 -17.61
CA LYS A 291 6.25 6.20 -18.04
C LYS A 291 6.41 4.83 -18.72
N THR A 292 5.68 3.84 -18.27
CA THR A 292 5.67 2.48 -18.84
C THR A 292 4.26 1.89 -18.80
N ARG A 293 4.12 0.63 -19.19
CA ARG A 293 2.85 -0.13 -19.17
C ARG A 293 3.12 -1.59 -18.82
N TYR A 294 2.08 -2.31 -18.40
CA TYR A 294 2.16 -3.75 -18.10
C TYR A 294 3.15 -4.10 -16.99
N ILE A 295 3.08 -3.40 -15.88
CA ILE A 295 3.73 -3.80 -14.64
C ILE A 295 2.71 -4.51 -13.74
N SER A 296 1.69 -3.78 -13.31
CA SER A 296 0.53 -4.26 -12.58
C SER A 296 -0.77 -4.06 -13.36
N GLY A 297 -0.83 -3.04 -14.22
CA GLY A 297 -1.96 -2.73 -15.08
C GLY A 297 -1.98 -3.53 -16.38
N PHE A 298 -3.08 -3.39 -17.12
CA PHE A 298 -3.36 -4.12 -18.36
C PHE A 298 -3.23 -3.23 -19.62
N GLY A 299 -2.42 -2.20 -19.55
CA GLY A 299 -2.14 -1.27 -20.64
C GLY A 299 -2.31 0.20 -20.26
N LYS A 300 -2.81 0.49 -19.07
CA LYS A 300 -2.78 1.83 -18.48
C LYS A 300 -1.35 2.34 -18.36
N THR A 301 -1.16 3.65 -18.46
CA THR A 301 0.12 4.29 -18.19
C THR A 301 0.44 4.20 -16.69
N GLU A 302 1.63 3.71 -16.39
CA GLU A 302 2.15 3.55 -15.04
C GLU A 302 3.42 4.40 -14.91
N ASP A 303 3.45 5.29 -13.92
CA ASP A 303 4.61 6.12 -13.62
C ASP A 303 5.51 5.39 -12.62
N VAL A 304 6.68 4.91 -13.07
CA VAL A 304 7.65 4.19 -12.25
C VAL A 304 8.69 5.17 -11.73
N PRO A 305 8.81 5.32 -10.39
CA PRO A 305 9.86 6.14 -9.83
C PRO A 305 11.23 5.49 -10.00
N TYR A 306 12.26 6.31 -10.19
CA TYR A 306 13.66 5.91 -10.14
C TYR A 306 14.50 6.97 -9.45
N GLY A 307 15.44 6.53 -8.62
CA GLY A 307 16.25 7.42 -7.80
C GLY A 307 16.74 6.71 -6.54
N TYR A 308 16.85 7.45 -5.46
CA TYR A 308 17.27 6.89 -4.16
C TYR A 308 16.58 7.61 -3.01
N ARG A 309 16.54 6.92 -1.88
CA ARG A 309 16.18 7.47 -0.58
C ARG A 309 17.17 6.98 0.48
N LEU A 310 17.68 7.89 1.28
CA LEU A 310 18.49 7.62 2.46
C LEU A 310 17.85 8.30 3.65
N SER A 311 17.60 7.57 4.73
CA SER A 311 16.96 8.09 5.94
C SER A 311 17.76 7.66 7.16
N PHE A 312 18.06 8.61 8.03
CA PHE A 312 18.61 8.37 9.35
C PHE A 312 17.57 8.78 10.38
N THR A 313 17.18 7.86 11.24
CA THR A 313 16.16 8.06 12.27
C THR A 313 16.77 7.86 13.64
N THR A 314 16.48 8.76 14.55
CA THR A 314 16.91 8.67 15.95
C THR A 314 15.82 9.17 16.87
N GLY A 315 15.83 8.78 18.12
CA GLY A 315 14.88 9.27 19.10
C GLY A 315 14.77 8.42 20.35
N TYR A 316 13.68 8.60 21.05
CA TYR A 316 13.49 7.99 22.36
C TYR A 316 12.11 7.37 22.47
N GLN A 317 12.05 6.16 23.05
CA GLN A 317 10.84 5.42 23.34
C GLN A 317 10.67 5.27 24.85
N PHE A 318 9.46 5.57 25.32
CA PHE A 318 9.03 5.40 26.68
C PHE A 318 7.97 4.30 26.74
N THR A 319 8.21 3.30 27.55
CA THR A 319 7.24 2.25 27.91
C THR A 319 7.18 2.12 29.41
N LEU A 320 6.21 1.40 29.95
CA LEU A 320 5.97 1.30 31.39
C LEU A 320 7.22 0.92 32.20
N PHE A 321 8.08 0.04 31.65
CA PHE A 321 9.25 -0.48 32.36
C PHE A 321 10.59 -0.15 31.69
N ARG A 322 10.59 0.48 30.49
CA ARG A 322 11.81 0.74 29.72
C ARG A 322 11.77 2.07 28.99
N HIS A 323 12.83 2.80 29.17
CA HIS A 323 13.09 4.04 28.45
C HIS A 323 14.32 3.81 27.57
N ARG A 324 14.12 3.75 26.26
CA ARG A 324 15.15 3.32 25.31
C ARG A 324 15.46 4.39 24.27
N TYR A 325 16.72 4.55 23.97
CA TYR A 325 17.17 5.32 22.84
C TYR A 325 17.11 4.46 21.58
N TYR A 326 16.70 5.05 20.45
CA TYR A 326 16.64 4.38 19.15
C TYR A 326 17.55 5.06 18.15
N ALA A 327 18.26 4.28 17.31
CA ALA A 327 18.94 4.73 16.12
C ALA A 327 18.74 3.74 14.98
N GLY A 328 18.52 4.26 13.77
CA GLY A 328 18.34 3.45 12.58
C GLY A 328 18.70 4.20 11.31
N ALA A 329 19.09 3.45 10.30
CA ALA A 329 19.39 3.95 8.96
C ALA A 329 18.79 3.04 7.90
N GLU A 330 18.29 3.65 6.83
CA GLU A 330 17.73 2.92 5.69
C GLU A 330 18.16 3.56 4.39
N PHE A 331 18.48 2.72 3.44
CA PHE A 331 18.79 3.12 2.07
C PHE A 331 17.95 2.30 1.10
N ASP A 332 17.25 2.98 0.20
CA ASP A 332 16.53 2.38 -0.92
C ASP A 332 16.99 3.01 -2.21
N ARG A 333 17.20 2.21 -3.23
CA ARG A 333 17.48 2.68 -4.59
C ARG A 333 16.54 2.03 -5.58
N GLN A 334 15.88 2.85 -6.36
CA GLN A 334 15.10 2.44 -7.52
C GLN A 334 15.88 2.78 -8.77
N PHE A 335 15.95 1.84 -9.70
CA PHE A 335 16.68 2.00 -10.95
C PHE A 335 15.80 1.62 -12.13
N PHE A 336 16.03 2.30 -13.23
CA PHE A 336 15.46 2.01 -14.52
C PHE A 336 16.62 1.87 -15.52
N ARG A 337 16.54 0.85 -16.39
CA ARG A 337 17.48 0.64 -17.49
C ARG A 337 16.83 0.99 -18.81
N THR A 338 17.60 1.54 -19.75
CA THR A 338 17.16 1.96 -21.09
C THR A 338 16.45 0.87 -21.89
N GLN A 339 16.74 -0.39 -21.59
CA GLN A 339 16.08 -1.56 -22.20
C GLN A 339 14.69 -1.87 -21.63
N GLY A 340 14.15 -1.06 -20.68
CA GLY A 340 12.82 -1.21 -20.11
C GLY A 340 12.72 -2.16 -18.92
N SER A 341 13.85 -2.65 -18.36
CA SER A 341 13.89 -3.32 -17.07
C SER A 341 14.06 -2.31 -15.95
N PHE A 342 13.48 -2.59 -14.80
CA PHE A 342 13.55 -1.71 -13.62
C PHE A 342 13.53 -2.54 -12.34
N GLY A 343 13.92 -1.92 -11.25
CA GLY A 343 13.93 -2.60 -9.98
C GLY A 343 14.18 -1.68 -8.80
N LEU A 344 14.17 -2.28 -7.63
CA LEU A 344 14.44 -1.64 -6.35
C LEU A 344 15.35 -2.57 -5.55
N TYR A 345 16.29 -2.01 -4.84
CA TYR A 345 16.95 -2.68 -3.72
C TYR A 345 17.02 -1.74 -2.53
N GLY A 346 16.99 -2.31 -1.35
CA GLY A 346 17.02 -1.54 -0.12
C GLY A 346 17.65 -2.33 1.02
N VAL A 347 18.30 -1.61 1.92
CA VAL A 347 18.86 -2.13 3.16
C VAL A 347 18.46 -1.23 4.32
N GLY A 348 18.29 -1.82 5.49
CA GLY A 348 17.95 -1.08 6.70
C GLY A 348 18.54 -1.76 7.93
N ALA A 349 19.00 -0.94 8.87
CA ALA A 349 19.49 -1.38 10.17
C ALA A 349 18.99 -0.44 11.26
N GLY A 350 18.51 -1.00 12.35
CA GLY A 350 18.05 -0.23 13.52
C GLY A 350 18.22 -1.00 14.81
N SER A 351 18.36 -0.28 15.90
CA SER A 351 18.53 -0.86 17.24
C SER A 351 18.04 0.08 18.30
N PHE A 352 17.58 -0.51 19.39
CA PHE A 352 17.40 0.20 20.65
C PHE A 352 18.63 0.07 21.52
N VAL A 353 18.85 1.06 22.37
CA VAL A 353 19.90 1.07 23.39
C VAL A 353 19.25 1.33 24.76
N PHE A 354 19.46 0.42 25.68
CA PHE A 354 19.02 0.50 27.06
C PHE A 354 20.19 0.23 28.00
N GLN A 355 20.48 1.14 28.93
CA GLN A 355 21.58 1.03 29.89
C GLN A 355 22.93 0.68 29.21
N GLY A 356 23.22 1.29 28.05
CA GLY A 356 24.45 1.09 27.29
C GLY A 356 24.51 -0.24 26.51
N ARG A 357 23.46 -1.07 26.51
CA ARG A 357 23.39 -2.32 25.75
C ARG A 357 22.44 -2.21 24.56
N MET A 358 22.88 -2.73 23.42
CA MET A 358 22.01 -2.82 22.22
C MET A 358 21.02 -3.99 22.36
N GLU A 359 19.76 -3.72 22.04
CA GLU A 359 18.66 -4.69 22.02
C GLU A 359 17.74 -4.45 20.83
N ASP A 360 16.93 -5.45 20.49
CA ASP A 360 16.01 -5.41 19.34
C ASP A 360 16.72 -4.91 18.06
N ILE A 361 17.91 -5.48 17.76
CA ILE A 361 18.67 -5.11 16.56
C ILE A 361 17.98 -5.75 15.35
N ILE A 362 17.54 -4.93 14.41
CA ILE A 362 16.91 -5.38 13.17
C ILE A 362 17.82 -5.04 12.00
N LEU A 363 18.12 -6.06 11.19
CA LEU A 363 18.76 -5.89 9.89
C LEU A 363 17.81 -6.43 8.82
N ARG A 364 17.64 -5.68 7.73
CA ARG A 364 16.84 -6.12 6.60
C ARG A 364 17.48 -5.76 5.27
N ALA A 365 17.22 -6.59 4.28
CA ALA A 365 17.56 -6.33 2.89
C ALA A 365 16.41 -6.78 2.00
N ARG A 366 16.16 -6.05 0.91
CA ARG A 366 15.15 -6.39 -0.08
C ARG A 366 15.64 -6.08 -1.48
N ALA A 367 15.24 -6.89 -2.43
CA ALA A 367 15.48 -6.65 -3.84
C ALA A 367 14.24 -7.03 -4.65
N LEU A 368 13.88 -6.19 -5.61
CA LEU A 368 12.79 -6.41 -6.54
C LEU A 368 13.31 -6.06 -7.94
N TRP A 369 13.09 -6.94 -8.89
CA TRP A 369 13.47 -6.71 -10.25
C TRP A 369 12.38 -7.16 -11.22
N TYR A 370 12.14 -6.35 -12.25
CA TYR A 370 11.25 -6.66 -13.37
C TYR A 370 12.05 -6.66 -14.67
N SER A 371 11.82 -7.66 -15.49
CA SER A 371 12.37 -7.73 -16.84
C SER A 371 11.82 -6.60 -17.71
N LYS A 372 12.46 -6.35 -18.86
CA LYS A 372 11.79 -5.66 -19.97
C LYS A 372 10.53 -6.42 -20.37
N LEU A 373 9.59 -5.73 -21.00
CA LEU A 373 8.42 -6.37 -21.60
C LEU A 373 8.87 -7.22 -22.79
N LEU A 374 8.61 -8.52 -22.73
CA LEU A 374 8.90 -9.50 -23.77
C LEU A 374 7.61 -9.78 -24.55
N TYR A 375 7.75 -10.13 -25.81
CA TYR A 375 6.64 -10.47 -26.70
C TYR A 375 6.81 -11.92 -27.18
N LEU A 376 5.82 -12.75 -26.89
CA LEU A 376 5.69 -14.13 -27.36
C LEU A 376 4.53 -14.14 -28.37
N GLY A 377 4.80 -13.78 -29.62
CA GLY A 377 3.76 -13.46 -30.59
C GLY A 377 2.92 -12.26 -30.11
N HIS A 378 1.63 -12.46 -29.91
CA HIS A 378 0.71 -11.43 -29.42
C HIS A 378 0.62 -11.36 -27.88
N VAL A 379 1.15 -12.35 -27.16
CA VAL A 379 1.17 -12.38 -25.69
C VAL A 379 2.34 -11.54 -25.18
N LYS A 380 2.10 -10.73 -24.16
CA LYS A 380 3.14 -9.93 -23.51
C LYS A 380 3.55 -10.64 -22.21
N LEU A 381 4.86 -10.76 -21.99
CA LEU A 381 5.44 -11.42 -20.84
C LEU A 381 6.33 -10.46 -20.07
N ARG A 382 6.22 -10.49 -18.76
CA ARG A 382 7.16 -9.85 -17.84
C ARG A 382 7.51 -10.79 -16.70
N GLN A 383 8.80 -10.90 -16.42
CA GLN A 383 9.32 -11.65 -15.30
C GLN A 383 9.56 -10.72 -14.11
N LYS A 384 9.18 -11.16 -12.91
CA LYS A 384 9.42 -10.50 -11.63
C LYS A 384 10.26 -11.41 -10.76
N PHE A 385 11.30 -10.87 -10.13
CA PHE A 385 12.03 -11.50 -9.04
C PHE A 385 11.96 -10.63 -7.79
N TYR A 386 11.73 -11.27 -6.66
CA TYR A 386 11.68 -10.60 -5.37
C TYR A 386 12.48 -11.41 -4.35
N ALA A 387 13.33 -10.75 -3.59
CA ALA A 387 14.13 -11.35 -2.54
C ALA A 387 14.07 -10.48 -1.28
N THR A 388 13.92 -11.10 -0.13
CA THR A 388 14.04 -10.40 1.16
C THR A 388 14.87 -11.23 2.13
N PHE A 389 15.58 -10.51 2.98
CA PHE A 389 16.24 -11.04 4.16
C PHE A 389 15.92 -10.13 5.33
N ALA A 390 15.59 -10.72 6.48
CA ALA A 390 15.40 -10.00 7.73
C ALA A 390 15.95 -10.82 8.89
N THR A 391 16.58 -10.15 9.84
CA THR A 391 17.04 -10.78 11.09
C THR A 391 16.81 -9.85 12.27
N ALA A 392 16.37 -10.43 13.38
CA ALA A 392 16.26 -9.80 14.69
C ALA A 392 17.32 -10.40 15.63
N LEU A 393 18.25 -9.58 16.07
CA LEU A 393 19.27 -9.99 17.04
C LEU A 393 18.94 -9.42 18.41
N LYS A 394 19.15 -10.21 19.45
CA LYS A 394 18.84 -9.83 20.83
C LYS A 394 17.40 -9.30 21.01
N PRO A 395 16.38 -10.01 20.51
CA PRO A 395 15.00 -9.58 20.68
C PRO A 395 14.63 -9.57 22.16
N LEU A 396 13.97 -8.50 22.58
CA LEU A 396 13.54 -8.34 23.96
C LEU A 396 12.31 -9.20 24.30
N PHE A 397 11.41 -9.36 23.31
CA PHE A 397 10.17 -10.10 23.45
C PHE A 397 10.05 -11.18 22.37
N ILE A 398 9.59 -12.35 22.78
CA ILE A 398 9.34 -13.50 21.90
C ILE A 398 8.26 -13.19 20.84
N GLY A 399 7.41 -12.19 21.07
CA GLY A 399 6.35 -11.80 20.14
C GLY A 399 6.79 -11.13 18.82
N GLN A 400 8.07 -10.76 18.68
CA GLN A 400 8.63 -10.23 17.43
C GLN A 400 9.18 -11.37 16.55
N GLN A 401 8.27 -12.19 16.03
CA GLN A 401 8.63 -13.36 15.25
C GLN A 401 8.46 -13.13 13.76
N LEU A 402 9.45 -13.55 13.00
CA LEU A 402 9.38 -13.62 11.55
C LEU A 402 8.69 -14.91 11.14
N ILE A 403 7.65 -14.78 10.33
CA ILE A 403 6.86 -15.89 9.81
C ILE A 403 6.97 -15.95 8.28
N PRO A 404 6.88 -17.12 7.63
CA PRO A 404 6.95 -17.23 6.18
C PRO A 404 5.59 -17.04 5.49
N ASN A 405 4.59 -16.48 6.19
CA ASN A 405 3.20 -16.51 5.77
C ASN A 405 2.81 -15.35 4.82
N ASN A 406 1.85 -15.62 3.92
CA ASN A 406 1.13 -14.65 3.08
C ASN A 406 2.00 -13.74 2.20
N GLU A 407 1.61 -12.49 2.04
CA GLU A 407 2.23 -11.54 1.11
C GLU A 407 3.70 -11.21 1.45
N ALA A 408 4.05 -11.22 2.73
CA ALA A 408 5.42 -11.02 3.20
C ALA A 408 6.27 -12.31 3.15
N GLY A 409 5.69 -13.42 2.68
CA GLY A 409 6.32 -14.74 2.66
C GLY A 409 5.90 -15.55 1.43
N ILE A 410 5.46 -16.77 1.68
CA ILE A 410 4.90 -17.67 0.66
C ILE A 410 3.39 -17.40 0.59
N ARG A 411 2.91 -17.00 -0.56
CA ARG A 411 1.48 -16.65 -0.74
C ARG A 411 0.56 -17.80 -0.38
N GLY A 412 -0.41 -17.51 0.46
CA GLY A 412 -1.40 -18.46 0.94
C GLY A 412 -0.87 -19.51 1.92
N PHE A 413 0.43 -19.60 2.12
CA PHE A 413 0.98 -20.37 3.21
C PHE A 413 0.59 -19.70 4.53
N ASN A 414 0.00 -20.47 5.43
CA ASN A 414 -0.45 -19.96 6.71
C ASN A 414 -0.16 -20.99 7.80
N SER A 415 0.91 -20.77 8.54
CA SER A 415 1.34 -21.61 9.64
C SER A 415 1.51 -20.78 10.90
N SER A 416 0.97 -21.24 12.00
CA SER A 416 1.18 -20.66 13.33
C SER A 416 2.39 -21.24 14.06
N VAL A 417 2.98 -22.32 13.52
CA VAL A 417 4.09 -23.06 14.16
C VAL A 417 5.45 -22.81 13.53
N VAL A 418 5.48 -22.14 12.35
CA VAL A 418 6.75 -21.78 11.68
C VAL A 418 7.03 -20.31 11.95
N TYR A 419 7.95 -20.04 12.83
CA TYR A 419 8.39 -18.71 13.21
C TYR A 419 9.85 -18.69 13.64
N GLY A 420 10.48 -17.53 13.63
CA GLY A 420 11.87 -17.40 14.02
C GLY A 420 12.34 -15.95 14.09
N HIS A 421 13.67 -15.78 14.17
CA HIS A 421 14.33 -14.48 14.27
C HIS A 421 15.14 -14.12 13.02
N GLN A 422 15.29 -15.09 12.10
CA GLN A 422 15.91 -14.88 10.79
C GLN A 422 14.98 -15.44 9.72
N ARG A 423 14.84 -14.73 8.60
CA ARG A 423 14.01 -15.15 7.47
C ARG A 423 14.63 -14.66 6.17
N TRP A 424 14.71 -15.54 5.18
CA TRP A 424 14.84 -15.11 3.80
C TRP A 424 13.73 -15.69 2.93
N ILE A 425 13.40 -14.96 1.87
CA ILE A 425 12.37 -15.33 0.91
C ILE A 425 12.87 -15.00 -0.48
N LEU A 426 12.66 -15.93 -1.42
CA LEU A 426 12.84 -15.72 -2.84
C LEU A 426 11.51 -15.99 -3.55
N GLN A 427 11.13 -15.11 -4.46
CA GLN A 427 9.93 -15.26 -5.26
C GLN A 427 10.27 -14.97 -6.73
N SER A 428 9.76 -15.80 -7.62
CA SER A 428 9.82 -15.64 -9.07
C SER A 428 8.40 -15.73 -9.61
N GLU A 429 7.98 -14.75 -10.42
CA GLU A 429 6.65 -14.72 -11.04
C GLU A 429 6.77 -14.30 -12.49
N SER A 430 6.22 -15.11 -13.38
CA SER A 430 6.05 -14.81 -14.80
C SER A 430 4.59 -14.43 -15.06
N THR A 431 4.33 -13.23 -15.56
CA THR A 431 2.99 -12.76 -15.91
C THR A 431 2.84 -12.64 -17.42
N PHE A 432 1.78 -13.24 -17.95
CA PHE A 432 1.43 -13.32 -19.36
C PHE A 432 0.15 -12.54 -19.62
N TRP A 433 0.22 -11.38 -20.26
CA TRP A 433 -0.96 -10.60 -20.65
C TRP A 433 -1.48 -11.08 -21.99
N MET A 434 -2.74 -11.50 -21.99
CA MET A 434 -3.42 -12.00 -23.17
C MET A 434 -3.76 -10.87 -24.14
N PRO A 435 -3.74 -11.11 -25.45
CA PRO A 435 -3.99 -10.09 -26.48
C PRO A 435 -5.47 -9.74 -26.64
N PHE A 436 -6.37 -10.55 -26.09
CA PHE A 436 -7.82 -10.40 -26.27
C PHE A 436 -8.47 -9.67 -25.09
N MET A 437 -9.63 -9.13 -25.36
CA MET A 437 -10.51 -8.49 -24.40
C MET A 437 -11.93 -9.03 -24.57
N VAL A 438 -12.62 -9.35 -23.49
CA VAL A 438 -13.99 -9.83 -23.49
C VAL A 438 -14.85 -8.92 -22.63
N LEU A 439 -15.88 -8.30 -23.19
CA LEU A 439 -16.78 -7.36 -22.49
C LEU A 439 -16.05 -6.25 -21.69
N GLY A 440 -14.95 -5.72 -22.24
CA GLY A 440 -14.12 -4.72 -21.55
C GLY A 440 -13.14 -5.29 -20.52
N PHE A 441 -13.20 -6.59 -20.24
CA PHE A 441 -12.27 -7.25 -19.35
C PHE A 441 -11.03 -7.76 -20.08
N ARG A 442 -9.88 -7.50 -19.51
CA ARG A 442 -8.58 -8.00 -19.94
C ARG A 442 -8.09 -9.10 -19.00
N PHE A 443 -7.31 -10.01 -19.55
CA PHE A 443 -6.88 -11.22 -18.87
C PHE A 443 -5.36 -11.31 -18.84
N ALA A 444 -4.84 -11.81 -17.73
CA ALA A 444 -3.45 -12.23 -17.61
C ALA A 444 -3.39 -13.55 -16.86
N ALA A 445 -2.51 -14.45 -17.28
CA ALA A 445 -2.14 -15.63 -16.52
C ALA A 445 -0.81 -15.37 -15.80
N PHE A 446 -0.55 -16.06 -14.70
CA PHE A 446 0.75 -16.01 -14.06
C PHE A 446 1.15 -17.37 -13.49
N VAL A 447 2.46 -17.58 -13.43
CA VAL A 447 3.08 -18.72 -12.75
C VAL A 447 4.08 -18.18 -11.74
N SER A 448 4.09 -18.75 -10.54
CA SER A 448 4.93 -18.28 -9.43
C SER A 448 5.59 -19.43 -8.69
N VAL A 449 6.84 -19.23 -8.36
CA VAL A 449 7.63 -20.09 -7.47
C VAL A 449 8.11 -19.24 -6.32
N GLN A 450 7.95 -19.73 -5.09
CA GLN A 450 8.32 -19.02 -3.88
C GLN A 450 9.01 -19.99 -2.93
N ILE A 451 10.08 -19.54 -2.30
CA ILE A 451 10.84 -20.33 -1.34
C ILE A 451 11.18 -19.46 -0.15
N ALA A 452 11.06 -20.01 1.06
CA ALA A 452 11.42 -19.33 2.30
C ALA A 452 12.06 -20.29 3.29
N GLN A 453 12.99 -19.79 4.07
CA GLN A 453 13.49 -20.44 5.29
C GLN A 453 13.37 -19.48 6.46
N VAL A 454 13.09 -20.04 7.63
CA VAL A 454 13.00 -19.31 8.89
C VAL A 454 13.80 -20.05 9.93
N ALA A 455 14.64 -19.34 10.68
CA ALA A 455 15.47 -19.91 11.74
C ALA A 455 15.20 -19.24 13.09
N ALA A 456 15.26 -20.00 14.16
CA ALA A 456 15.34 -19.48 15.51
C ALA A 456 16.67 -18.73 15.76
N ASN A 457 16.74 -18.04 16.89
CA ASN A 457 17.95 -17.30 17.23
C ASN A 457 19.13 -18.29 17.43
N GLN A 458 20.30 -17.95 16.85
CA GLN A 458 21.54 -18.73 16.87
C GLN A 458 21.57 -19.99 16.01
N GLU A 459 20.50 -20.36 15.32
CA GLU A 459 20.51 -21.47 14.38
C GLU A 459 20.93 -21.02 12.97
N PRO A 460 21.77 -21.83 12.25
CA PRO A 460 22.12 -21.51 10.88
C PRO A 460 20.90 -21.59 9.96
N ILE A 461 20.55 -20.47 9.31
CA ILE A 461 19.32 -20.37 8.52
C ILE A 461 19.29 -21.34 7.34
N PHE A 462 20.42 -21.62 6.70
CA PHE A 462 20.50 -22.51 5.54
C PHE A 462 20.40 -24.00 5.89
N HIS A 463 20.43 -24.37 7.17
CA HIS A 463 20.19 -25.73 7.64
C HIS A 463 18.73 -25.99 8.02
N GLN A 464 17.87 -24.96 7.95
CA GLN A 464 16.46 -25.08 8.30
C GLN A 464 15.63 -25.63 7.14
N THR A 465 14.46 -26.13 7.47
CA THR A 465 13.49 -26.61 6.46
C THR A 465 13.16 -25.50 5.46
N ALA A 466 13.35 -25.80 4.18
CA ALA A 466 12.92 -24.92 3.10
C ALA A 466 11.45 -25.16 2.77
N TYR A 467 10.62 -24.17 3.01
CA TYR A 467 9.23 -24.16 2.60
C TYR A 467 9.12 -23.57 1.21
N ALA A 468 8.33 -24.21 0.35
CA ALA A 468 8.12 -23.74 -1.01
C ALA A 468 6.64 -23.67 -1.37
N GLY A 469 6.29 -22.73 -2.24
CA GLY A 469 4.99 -22.60 -2.87
C GLY A 469 5.13 -22.57 -4.39
N LEU A 470 4.51 -23.51 -5.07
CA LEU A 470 4.45 -23.62 -6.52
C LEU A 470 3.02 -23.33 -6.96
N GLY A 471 2.80 -22.32 -7.78
CA GLY A 471 1.43 -21.99 -8.13
C GLY A 471 1.31 -21.04 -9.29
N GLY A 472 0.09 -20.63 -9.52
CA GLY A 472 -0.26 -19.72 -10.58
C GLY A 472 -1.74 -19.40 -10.55
N GLY A 473 -2.19 -18.69 -11.58
CA GLY A 473 -3.58 -18.30 -11.66
C GLY A 473 -3.87 -17.34 -12.79
N PHE A 474 -5.01 -16.71 -12.67
CA PHE A 474 -5.52 -15.75 -13.64
C PHE A 474 -5.83 -14.43 -12.96
N ARG A 475 -5.54 -13.34 -13.68
CA ARG A 475 -5.88 -11.97 -13.30
C ARG A 475 -6.85 -11.41 -14.33
N ILE A 476 -7.90 -10.80 -13.83
CA ILE A 476 -8.98 -10.21 -14.64
C ILE A 476 -9.15 -8.76 -14.23
N LYS A 477 -9.16 -7.85 -15.19
CA LYS A 477 -9.30 -6.42 -14.95
C LYS A 477 -10.11 -5.74 -16.05
N ASN A 478 -11.05 -4.90 -15.64
CA ASN A 478 -11.62 -3.88 -16.50
C ASN A 478 -11.02 -2.53 -16.11
N GLU A 479 -10.23 -1.93 -17.00
CA GLU A 479 -9.51 -0.69 -16.70
C GLU A 479 -10.41 0.56 -16.70
N ASN A 480 -11.62 0.47 -17.23
CA ASN A 480 -12.59 1.57 -17.20
C ASN A 480 -13.37 1.62 -15.87
N THR A 481 -13.10 0.67 -14.96
CA THR A 481 -13.78 0.57 -13.67
C THR A 481 -12.78 0.66 -12.51
N ILE A 482 -13.25 1.11 -11.37
CA ILE A 482 -12.46 1.17 -10.14
C ILE A 482 -12.24 -0.21 -9.50
N PHE A 483 -12.90 -1.24 -10.01
CA PHE A 483 -12.69 -2.59 -9.51
C PHE A 483 -11.21 -2.95 -9.55
N LYS A 484 -10.71 -3.45 -8.43
CA LYS A 484 -9.36 -3.98 -8.37
C LYS A 484 -9.22 -5.18 -9.28
N THR A 485 -8.00 -5.48 -9.70
CA THR A 485 -7.71 -6.73 -10.41
C THR A 485 -8.15 -7.92 -9.58
N LEU A 486 -9.07 -8.70 -10.11
CA LEU A 486 -9.47 -9.97 -9.52
C LEU A 486 -8.39 -11.02 -9.84
N GLU A 487 -7.87 -11.69 -8.82
CA GLU A 487 -6.92 -12.80 -8.96
C GLU A 487 -7.54 -14.07 -8.43
N ILE A 488 -7.58 -15.11 -9.25
CA ILE A 488 -7.92 -16.47 -8.88
C ILE A 488 -6.62 -17.25 -8.93
N ARG A 489 -6.23 -17.85 -7.82
CA ARG A 489 -4.93 -18.51 -7.68
C ARG A 489 -5.01 -19.86 -7.00
N SER A 490 -4.10 -20.75 -7.38
CA SER A 490 -3.89 -22.03 -6.74
C SER A 490 -2.41 -22.24 -6.45
N TYR A 491 -2.10 -22.75 -5.27
CA TYR A 491 -0.74 -23.07 -4.84
C TYR A 491 -0.65 -24.48 -4.27
N TYR A 492 0.45 -25.15 -4.58
CA TYR A 492 0.88 -26.39 -3.99
C TYR A 492 2.10 -26.15 -3.11
N TYR A 493 2.08 -26.70 -1.90
CA TYR A 493 3.17 -26.62 -0.93
C TYR A 493 3.76 -28.01 -0.71
N PRO A 494 4.94 -28.34 -1.30
CA PRO A 494 5.57 -29.66 -1.16
C PRO A 494 5.84 -30.03 0.30
N VAL A 495 6.26 -29.04 1.08
CA VAL A 495 6.56 -29.18 2.51
C VAL A 495 5.63 -28.28 3.31
N VAL A 496 4.91 -28.87 4.25
CA VAL A 496 4.04 -28.17 5.21
C VAL A 496 4.24 -28.78 6.60
N PRO A 497 4.04 -28.02 7.68
CA PRO A 497 4.00 -28.59 9.03
C PRO A 497 2.88 -29.62 9.18
N PRO A 498 2.98 -30.54 10.15
CA PRO A 498 1.92 -31.51 10.43
C PRO A 498 0.57 -30.82 10.69
N GLY A 499 -0.49 -31.36 10.08
CA GLY A 499 -1.86 -30.81 10.21
C GLY A 499 -2.21 -29.68 9.24
N TYR A 500 -1.28 -29.22 8.38
CA TYR A 500 -1.53 -28.17 7.40
C TYR A 500 -1.79 -28.75 5.99
N GLN A 501 -2.61 -28.01 5.21
CA GLN A 501 -2.98 -28.44 3.86
C GLN A 501 -1.86 -28.14 2.85
N LYS A 502 -1.61 -29.09 1.94
CA LYS A 502 -0.63 -28.94 0.85
C LYS A 502 -1.15 -28.14 -0.35
N TRP A 503 -2.47 -27.90 -0.42
CA TRP A 503 -3.10 -27.19 -1.52
C TRP A 503 -3.93 -26.01 -1.00
N MET A 504 -3.90 -24.93 -1.75
CA MET A 504 -4.77 -23.78 -1.53
C MET A 504 -5.33 -23.29 -2.86
N ILE A 505 -6.63 -22.98 -2.85
CA ILE A 505 -7.28 -22.20 -3.90
C ILE A 505 -7.87 -20.97 -3.22
N ASP A 506 -7.58 -19.80 -3.76
CA ASP A 506 -8.02 -18.53 -3.20
C ASP A 506 -8.42 -17.56 -4.30
N MET A 507 -9.35 -16.69 -3.97
CA MET A 507 -9.79 -15.59 -4.81
C MET A 507 -9.64 -14.29 -4.04
N SER A 508 -8.84 -13.38 -4.57
CA SER A 508 -8.54 -12.11 -3.92
C SER A 508 -8.47 -10.97 -4.92
N ASN A 509 -8.58 -9.76 -4.40
CA ASN A 509 -8.32 -8.57 -5.19
C ASN A 509 -6.85 -8.19 -5.03
N VAL A 510 -6.12 -8.17 -6.14
CA VAL A 510 -4.73 -7.69 -6.14
C VAL A 510 -4.73 -6.19 -5.90
N VAL A 511 -4.00 -5.77 -4.89
CA VAL A 511 -3.68 -4.36 -4.72
C VAL A 511 -2.68 -4.00 -5.81
N GLU A 512 -3.07 -3.11 -6.72
CA GLU A 512 -2.13 -2.56 -7.70
C GLU A 512 -0.95 -1.97 -6.93
N LEU A 513 0.23 -2.52 -7.19
CA LEU A 513 1.47 -1.95 -6.65
C LEU A 513 1.64 -0.57 -7.28
N ARG A 514 1.21 0.46 -6.57
CA ARG A 514 1.64 1.80 -6.89
C ARG A 514 3.10 1.89 -6.44
N PHE A 515 4.02 2.00 -7.39
CA PHE A 515 5.47 2.14 -7.13
C PHE A 515 5.82 3.50 -6.53
N THR A 516 4.93 4.08 -5.76
CA THR A 516 5.20 5.29 -5.03
C THR A 516 5.86 4.93 -3.70
N LEU A 517 7.19 4.88 -3.68
CA LEU A 517 7.86 5.09 -2.39
C LEU A 517 7.50 6.50 -1.93
N PRO A 518 7.02 6.66 -0.70
CA PRO A 518 6.83 8.00 -0.17
C PRO A 518 8.16 8.73 -0.24
N GLN A 519 8.18 9.92 -0.82
CA GLN A 519 9.39 10.73 -0.99
C GLN A 519 10.03 11.03 0.36
N ILE A 520 9.20 11.26 1.38
CA ILE A 520 9.63 11.36 2.77
C ILE A 520 9.09 10.16 3.52
N LYS A 521 9.96 9.47 4.23
CA LYS A 521 9.56 8.48 5.21
C LYS A 521 9.22 9.18 6.53
N VAL A 522 8.01 8.95 7.02
CA VAL A 522 7.64 9.33 8.39
C VAL A 522 8.61 8.64 9.36
N PRO A 523 9.23 9.36 10.31
CA PRO A 523 10.13 8.74 11.27
C PRO A 523 9.49 7.55 11.96
N GLY A 524 10.18 6.41 11.97
CA GLY A 524 9.66 5.18 12.54
C GLY A 524 10.76 4.18 12.85
N PHE A 525 10.43 3.20 13.64
CA PHE A 525 11.33 2.07 13.88
C PHE A 525 11.43 1.22 12.61
N ILE A 526 12.59 0.67 12.35
CA ILE A 526 12.78 -0.28 11.25
C ILE A 526 12.07 -1.57 11.62
N GLY A 527 11.11 -1.97 10.79
CA GLY A 527 10.37 -3.22 10.91
C GLY A 527 10.96 -4.31 10.03
N PHE A 528 10.31 -5.47 10.06
CA PHE A 528 10.72 -6.67 9.31
C PHE A 528 10.23 -6.73 7.86
N ASP A 529 9.43 -5.75 7.41
CA ASP A 529 8.78 -5.74 6.09
C ASP A 529 9.71 -5.26 4.97
#